data_7506c46162368f56df48e11c6e4e6fc0
#
_entry.id   7506c46162368f56df48e11c6e4e6fc0
#
_cell.length_a   1.000
_cell.length_b   1.000
_cell.length_c   1.000
_cell.angle_alpha   90.00
_cell.angle_beta   90.00
_cell.angle_gamma   90.00
#
_symmetry.space_group_name_H-M   'P 1'
#
loop_
_entity.id
_entity.type
_entity.pdbx_description
1 polymer ?
#
loop_
_entity_poly.entity_id
_entity_poly.type
_entity_poly.pdbx_seq_one_letter_code
_entity_poly.pdbx_strand_id
1 'polypeptide(L)'
;MLRHFKLIWQEPTLRMLCAVILLFGTFGASIGPYQSLIAVTRFGISDAAYAAILMAALLVGVSVAVGIGIITDQRPSRKIMAVAASASIIGAAALVWFWDRPLAFVIAHVLFLPLSGTVFGQALAVFRLVTAPWPRADRDAALTLIRALFAVPFMIVLPLWGLAFDLGVDLLVIYPVIGVAGGLMLLLIARRWPADHLAPWTEQKSGLGFRASIGEMVARPVLLRVMLVGALHSGGALAGVIVGLSFAAAGRGPDDVGLFFGIFVGFEILATLCVGTLVRVLPRMAIISCGVCIYASFIVLIPQLAGSAWVWLLVIPGGAGGGLFYALAITYLQELLGKRAGAGASLMALQRIASDGLCAGIFAFGTWISGYALVGALGGLGMVSALVLLIWLDRTKPL
;
A
#
# COMPACT_ATOMS: atom_id res chain seq x y z
N MET A 1 6.73 -5.48 24.00
CA MET A 1 5.85 -4.49 23.36
C MET A 1 5.60 -3.24 24.20
N LEU A 2 5.12 -3.34 25.45
CA LEU A 2 4.82 -2.18 26.30
C LEU A 2 6.00 -1.23 26.53
N ARG A 3 7.22 -1.75 26.71
CA ARG A 3 8.45 -0.93 26.85
C ARG A 3 8.69 -0.05 25.61
N HIS A 4 8.59 -0.64 24.41
CA HIS A 4 8.84 0.12 23.16
C HIS A 4 7.76 1.15 22.88
N PHE A 5 6.51 0.84 23.23
CA PHE A 5 5.42 1.83 23.19
C PHE A 5 5.71 3.01 24.12
N LYS A 6 6.19 2.76 25.34
CA LYS A 6 6.58 3.82 26.29
C LYS A 6 7.72 4.67 25.74
N LEU A 7 8.74 4.07 25.13
CA LEU A 7 9.85 4.80 24.50
C LEU A 7 9.38 5.71 23.36
N ILE A 8 8.50 5.22 22.47
CA ILE A 8 7.90 6.03 21.41
C ILE A 8 7.08 7.18 22.01
N TRP A 9 6.32 6.90 23.06
CA TRP A 9 5.44 7.89 23.67
C TRP A 9 6.18 9.00 24.41
N GLN A 10 7.41 8.75 24.85
CA GLN A 10 8.25 9.76 25.50
C GLN A 10 8.83 10.78 24.51
N GLU A 11 9.00 10.41 23.25
CA GLU A 11 9.56 11.28 22.21
C GLU A 11 8.44 12.03 21.46
N PRO A 12 8.38 13.37 21.56
CA PRO A 12 7.30 14.16 20.95
C PRO A 12 7.17 13.98 19.43
N THR A 13 8.32 13.88 18.73
CA THR A 13 8.34 13.69 17.28
C THR A 13 7.76 12.33 16.91
N LEU A 14 8.09 11.27 17.65
CA LEU A 14 7.58 9.93 17.39
C LEU A 14 6.07 9.84 17.64
N ARG A 15 5.55 10.48 18.69
CA ARG A 15 4.10 10.57 18.92
C ARG A 15 3.38 11.24 17.77
N MET A 16 3.92 12.36 17.28
CA MET A 16 3.37 13.06 16.13
C MET A 16 3.36 12.17 14.89
N LEU A 17 4.48 11.46 14.61
CA LEU A 17 4.56 10.54 13.48
C LEU A 17 3.57 9.36 13.60
N CYS A 18 3.37 8.81 14.79
CA CYS A 18 2.34 7.79 15.03
C CYS A 18 0.94 8.31 14.68
N ALA A 19 0.60 9.53 15.13
CA ALA A 19 -0.69 10.15 14.81
C ALA A 19 -0.84 10.40 13.30
N VAL A 20 0.20 10.89 12.62
CA VAL A 20 0.21 11.08 11.16
C VAL A 20 -0.01 9.74 10.43
N ILE A 21 0.63 8.65 10.88
CA ILE A 21 0.48 7.33 10.26
C ILE A 21 -0.91 6.74 10.50
N LEU A 22 -1.50 6.93 11.67
CA LEU A 22 -2.89 6.54 11.93
C LEU A 22 -3.87 7.29 11.02
N LEU A 23 -3.71 8.61 10.87
CA LEU A 23 -4.53 9.41 9.96
C LEU A 23 -4.31 9.02 8.49
N PHE A 24 -3.07 8.70 8.11
CA PHE A 24 -2.77 8.20 6.77
C PHE A 24 -3.35 6.81 6.51
N GLY A 25 -3.37 5.94 7.52
CA GLY A 25 -4.09 4.66 7.48
C GLY A 25 -5.60 4.85 7.34
N THR A 26 -6.19 5.83 8.05
CA THR A 26 -7.61 6.19 7.92
C THR A 26 -7.93 6.68 6.51
N PHE A 27 -7.08 7.55 5.94
CA PHE A 27 -7.18 7.96 4.53
C PHE A 27 -7.13 6.74 3.59
N GLY A 28 -6.14 5.86 3.75
CA GLY A 28 -5.97 4.68 2.91
C GLY A 28 -7.14 3.69 3.01
N ALA A 29 -7.62 3.42 4.22
CA ALA A 29 -8.77 2.57 4.48
C ALA A 29 -10.07 3.14 3.90
N SER A 30 -10.22 4.46 3.91
CA SER A 30 -11.42 5.12 3.37
C SER A 30 -11.47 5.11 1.84
N ILE A 31 -10.34 5.37 1.15
CA ILE A 31 -10.38 5.50 -0.32
C ILE A 31 -10.00 4.20 -1.05
N GLY A 32 -9.05 3.42 -0.52
CA GLY A 32 -8.43 2.30 -1.22
C GLY A 32 -9.43 1.28 -1.78
N PRO A 33 -10.29 0.67 -0.97
CA PRO A 33 -11.24 -0.35 -1.41
C PRO A 33 -12.39 0.18 -2.25
N TYR A 34 -12.67 1.47 -2.19
CA TYR A 34 -13.85 2.08 -2.82
C TYR A 34 -13.55 2.85 -4.10
N GLN A 35 -12.28 3.16 -4.40
CA GLN A 35 -11.93 4.01 -5.55
C GLN A 35 -12.40 3.44 -6.89
N SER A 36 -12.30 2.11 -7.11
CA SER A 36 -12.78 1.46 -8.32
C SER A 36 -14.30 1.49 -8.38
N LEU A 37 -14.96 1.23 -7.26
CA LEU A 37 -16.42 1.27 -7.13
C LEU A 37 -16.93 2.68 -7.43
N ILE A 38 -16.36 3.73 -6.83
CA ILE A 38 -16.72 5.13 -7.10
C ILE A 38 -16.52 5.46 -8.58
N ALA A 39 -15.39 5.07 -9.17
CA ALA A 39 -15.12 5.34 -10.58
C ALA A 39 -16.22 4.77 -11.50
N VAL A 40 -16.52 3.50 -11.32
CA VAL A 40 -17.41 2.78 -12.25
C VAL A 40 -18.89 3.03 -11.92
N THR A 41 -19.30 2.90 -10.65
CA THR A 41 -20.73 2.96 -10.31
C THR A 41 -21.23 4.38 -10.11
N ARG A 42 -20.43 5.29 -9.53
CA ARG A 42 -20.88 6.66 -9.26
C ARG A 42 -20.63 7.59 -10.45
N PHE A 43 -19.45 7.47 -11.09
CA PHE A 43 -19.06 8.35 -12.19
C PHE A 43 -19.26 7.75 -13.58
N GLY A 44 -19.65 6.49 -13.70
CA GLY A 44 -19.86 5.82 -14.98
C GLY A 44 -18.59 5.70 -15.83
N ILE A 45 -17.41 5.71 -15.19
CA ILE A 45 -16.12 5.53 -15.87
C ILE A 45 -16.02 4.07 -16.31
N SER A 46 -15.77 3.83 -17.60
CA SER A 46 -15.61 2.47 -18.11
C SER A 46 -14.38 1.79 -17.52
N ASP A 47 -14.39 0.46 -17.45
CA ASP A 47 -13.24 -0.34 -16.97
C ASP A 47 -11.95 0.00 -17.70
N ALA A 48 -12.03 0.18 -19.04
CA ALA A 48 -10.87 0.58 -19.84
C ALA A 48 -10.33 1.97 -19.46
N ALA A 49 -11.21 2.94 -19.22
CA ALA A 49 -10.83 4.27 -18.77
C ALA A 49 -10.27 4.21 -17.34
N TYR A 50 -10.84 3.39 -16.46
CA TYR A 50 -10.32 3.20 -15.11
C TYR A 50 -8.92 2.53 -15.11
N ALA A 51 -8.69 1.55 -15.97
CA ALA A 51 -7.35 0.98 -16.18
C ALA A 51 -6.31 2.04 -16.62
N ALA A 52 -6.71 2.95 -17.51
CA ALA A 52 -5.86 4.07 -17.93
C ALA A 52 -5.58 5.03 -16.77
N ILE A 53 -6.57 5.29 -15.89
CA ILE A 53 -6.40 6.09 -14.67
C ILE A 53 -5.39 5.42 -13.73
N LEU A 54 -5.49 4.11 -13.50
CA LEU A 54 -4.54 3.36 -12.67
C LEU A 54 -3.11 3.47 -13.21
N MET A 55 -2.93 3.30 -14.52
CA MET A 55 -1.61 3.43 -15.17
C MET A 55 -1.07 4.86 -15.08
N ALA A 56 -1.90 5.86 -15.35
CA ALA A 56 -1.50 7.26 -15.24
C ALA A 56 -1.14 7.64 -13.80
N ALA A 57 -1.93 7.21 -12.82
CA ALA A 57 -1.66 7.41 -11.39
C ALA A 57 -0.34 6.77 -10.96
N LEU A 58 -0.04 5.56 -11.47
CA LEU A 58 1.24 4.89 -11.24
C LEU A 58 2.41 5.72 -11.79
N LEU A 59 2.33 6.15 -13.04
CA LEU A 59 3.40 6.95 -13.68
C LEU A 59 3.66 8.26 -12.93
N VAL A 60 2.60 8.97 -12.55
CA VAL A 60 2.70 10.19 -11.75
C VAL A 60 3.28 9.88 -10.36
N GLY A 61 2.78 8.86 -9.68
CA GLY A 61 3.23 8.47 -8.35
C GLY A 61 4.72 8.11 -8.31
N VAL A 62 5.20 7.38 -9.32
CA VAL A 62 6.63 7.04 -9.47
C VAL A 62 7.46 8.28 -9.72
N SER A 63 7.03 9.15 -10.66
CA SER A 63 7.72 10.39 -10.97
C SER A 63 7.84 11.30 -9.75
N VAL A 64 6.76 11.42 -8.99
CA VAL A 64 6.72 12.17 -7.73
C VAL A 64 7.65 11.55 -6.69
N ALA A 65 7.58 10.23 -6.49
CA ALA A 65 8.42 9.56 -5.50
C ALA A 65 9.92 9.70 -5.80
N VAL A 66 10.31 9.55 -7.07
CA VAL A 66 11.68 9.75 -7.53
C VAL A 66 12.11 11.22 -7.38
N GLY A 67 11.28 12.16 -7.81
CA GLY A 67 11.54 13.59 -7.69
C GLY A 67 11.74 14.02 -6.24
N ILE A 68 10.83 13.60 -5.35
CA ILE A 68 10.93 13.90 -3.91
C ILE A 68 12.16 13.22 -3.30
N GLY A 69 12.47 11.98 -3.69
CA GLY A 69 13.69 11.29 -3.26
C GLY A 69 14.95 12.09 -3.56
N ILE A 70 15.08 12.59 -4.80
CA ILE A 70 16.22 13.43 -5.23
C ILE A 70 16.26 14.74 -4.43
N ILE A 71 15.14 15.44 -4.29
CA ILE A 71 15.08 16.72 -3.58
C ILE A 71 15.48 16.55 -2.12
N THR A 72 14.94 15.53 -1.44
CA THR A 72 15.22 15.28 -0.02
C THR A 72 16.62 14.73 0.25
N ASP A 73 17.27 14.11 -0.74
CA ASP A 73 18.67 13.67 -0.64
C ASP A 73 19.67 14.85 -0.77
N GLN A 74 19.29 15.88 -1.55
CA GLN A 74 20.11 17.07 -1.77
C GLN A 74 19.88 18.18 -0.73
N ARG A 75 18.67 18.32 -0.24
CA ARG A 75 18.24 19.38 0.68
C ARG A 75 17.38 18.82 1.81
N PRO A 76 17.55 19.29 3.05
CA PRO A 76 16.68 18.94 4.17
C PRO A 76 15.31 19.62 3.97
N SER A 77 14.40 18.98 3.25
CA SER A 77 13.08 19.52 2.87
C SER A 77 11.92 18.58 3.19
N ARG A 78 12.13 17.64 4.13
CA ARG A 78 11.13 16.60 4.43
C ARG A 78 9.81 17.15 4.95
N LYS A 79 9.87 18.19 5.79
CA LYS A 79 8.66 18.85 6.32
C LYS A 79 7.81 19.43 5.20
N ILE A 80 8.41 20.17 4.27
CA ILE A 80 7.66 20.82 3.19
C ILE A 80 7.03 19.79 2.24
N MET A 81 7.73 18.67 1.99
CA MET A 81 7.19 17.57 1.17
C MET A 81 6.01 16.89 1.86
N ALA A 82 6.09 16.65 3.17
CA ALA A 82 4.98 16.08 3.95
C ALA A 82 3.76 17.04 4.03
N VAL A 83 4.01 18.36 4.12
CA VAL A 83 2.97 19.40 4.05
C VAL A 83 2.28 19.39 2.68
N ALA A 84 3.06 19.42 1.59
CA ALA A 84 2.51 19.39 0.23
C ALA A 84 1.69 18.11 -0.04
N ALA A 85 2.17 16.97 0.42
CA ALA A 85 1.48 15.70 0.29
C ALA A 85 0.19 15.63 1.11
N SER A 86 0.16 16.21 2.32
CA SER A 86 -1.08 16.29 3.11
C SER A 86 -2.08 17.28 2.47
N ALA A 87 -1.61 18.41 1.95
CA ALA A 87 -2.43 19.38 1.25
C ALA A 87 -3.05 18.79 -0.04
N SER A 88 -2.33 17.88 -0.72
CA SER A 88 -2.87 17.22 -1.92
C SER A 88 -4.08 16.34 -1.61
N ILE A 89 -4.15 15.71 -0.43
CA ILE A 89 -5.35 14.96 -0.01
C ILE A 89 -6.55 15.91 0.12
N ILE A 90 -6.35 17.08 0.72
CA ILE A 90 -7.41 18.10 0.86
C ILE A 90 -7.85 18.57 -0.53
N GLY A 91 -6.89 18.84 -1.42
CA GLY A 91 -7.18 19.25 -2.80
C GLY A 91 -7.97 18.20 -3.57
N ALA A 92 -7.59 16.92 -3.49
CA ALA A 92 -8.32 15.82 -4.09
C ALA A 92 -9.75 15.72 -3.54
N ALA A 93 -9.89 15.76 -2.21
CA ALA A 93 -11.17 15.67 -1.53
C ALA A 93 -12.11 16.82 -1.93
N ALA A 94 -11.63 18.05 -1.86
CA ALA A 94 -12.39 19.23 -2.23
C ALA A 94 -12.81 19.20 -3.71
N LEU A 95 -11.87 18.81 -4.60
CA LEU A 95 -12.13 18.76 -6.03
C LEU A 95 -13.29 17.81 -6.36
N VAL A 96 -13.26 16.58 -5.81
CA VAL A 96 -14.31 15.61 -6.11
C VAL A 96 -15.63 15.97 -5.42
N TRP A 97 -15.58 16.41 -4.15
CA TRP A 97 -16.78 16.74 -3.39
C TRP A 97 -17.55 17.92 -3.97
N PHE A 98 -16.86 19.01 -4.36
CA PHE A 98 -17.52 20.24 -4.83
C PHE A 98 -17.81 20.22 -6.34
N TRP A 99 -17.03 19.50 -7.14
CA TRP A 99 -17.25 19.47 -8.59
C TRP A 99 -18.11 18.29 -9.04
N ASP A 100 -18.14 17.18 -8.31
CA ASP A 100 -18.97 15.98 -8.55
C ASP A 100 -19.08 15.58 -10.04
N ARG A 101 -17.94 15.47 -10.72
CA ARG A 101 -17.84 15.11 -12.14
C ARG A 101 -16.77 14.04 -12.37
N PRO A 102 -16.93 13.19 -13.41
CA PRO A 102 -15.89 12.20 -13.73
C PRO A 102 -14.49 12.80 -13.89
N LEU A 103 -14.39 14.01 -14.48
CA LEU A 103 -13.10 14.69 -14.66
C LEU A 103 -12.47 15.10 -13.32
N ALA A 104 -13.27 15.50 -12.33
CA ALA A 104 -12.77 15.79 -10.98
C ALA A 104 -12.15 14.53 -10.35
N PHE A 105 -12.82 13.39 -10.51
CA PHE A 105 -12.28 12.10 -10.07
C PHE A 105 -10.94 11.79 -10.76
N VAL A 106 -10.87 11.91 -12.09
CA VAL A 106 -9.63 11.66 -12.86
C VAL A 106 -8.49 12.54 -12.36
N ILE A 107 -8.71 13.86 -12.26
CA ILE A 107 -7.67 14.79 -11.80
C ILE A 107 -7.23 14.47 -10.38
N ALA A 108 -8.18 14.19 -9.47
CA ALA A 108 -7.88 13.85 -8.09
C ALA A 108 -7.03 12.57 -7.99
N HIS A 109 -7.41 11.51 -8.71
CA HIS A 109 -6.75 10.21 -8.63
C HIS A 109 -5.46 10.11 -9.42
N VAL A 110 -5.28 10.90 -10.47
CA VAL A 110 -4.06 10.89 -11.30
C VAL A 110 -3.01 11.87 -10.77
N LEU A 111 -3.42 13.07 -10.29
CA LEU A 111 -2.46 14.11 -9.94
C LEU A 111 -2.30 14.29 -8.42
N PHE A 112 -3.40 14.35 -7.67
CA PHE A 112 -3.35 14.69 -6.24
C PHE A 112 -3.05 13.49 -5.35
N LEU A 113 -3.79 12.39 -5.49
CA LEU A 113 -3.63 11.23 -4.60
C LEU A 113 -2.28 10.51 -4.73
N PRO A 114 -1.63 10.42 -5.92
CA PRO A 114 -0.29 9.87 -5.99
C PRO A 114 0.75 10.64 -5.17
N LEU A 115 0.62 11.97 -5.08
CA LEU A 115 1.48 12.81 -4.25
C LEU A 115 1.31 12.50 -2.76
N SER A 116 0.10 12.18 -2.31
CA SER A 116 -0.20 11.87 -0.91
C SER A 116 0.60 10.68 -0.36
N GLY A 117 0.91 9.69 -1.21
CA GLY A 117 1.70 8.51 -0.82
C GLY A 117 3.07 8.84 -0.23
N THR A 118 3.59 10.03 -0.50
CA THR A 118 4.88 10.48 0.04
C THR A 118 4.84 10.81 1.53
N VAL A 119 3.66 11.10 2.12
CA VAL A 119 3.51 11.31 3.58
C VAL A 119 4.08 10.13 4.36
N PHE A 120 3.68 8.91 3.99
CA PHE A 120 4.13 7.70 4.67
C PHE A 120 5.64 7.50 4.55
N GLY A 121 6.20 7.73 3.36
CA GLY A 121 7.64 7.64 3.11
C GLY A 121 8.45 8.63 3.93
N GLN A 122 8.02 9.90 3.99
CA GLN A 122 8.67 10.93 4.79
C GLN A 122 8.56 10.64 6.29
N ALA A 123 7.37 10.20 6.76
CA ALA A 123 7.17 9.84 8.17
C ALA A 123 8.09 8.68 8.59
N LEU A 124 8.20 7.62 7.79
CA LEU A 124 9.11 6.51 8.08
C LEU A 124 10.59 6.91 8.02
N ALA A 125 10.97 7.80 7.10
CA ALA A 125 12.34 8.30 7.01
C ALA A 125 12.72 9.06 8.28
N VAL A 126 11.88 10.00 8.73
CA VAL A 126 12.13 10.75 9.98
C VAL A 126 12.07 9.83 11.20
N PHE A 127 11.17 8.84 11.23
CA PHE A 127 11.15 7.85 12.29
C PHE A 127 12.50 7.13 12.44
N ARG A 128 13.10 6.71 11.31
CA ARG A 128 14.43 6.08 11.30
C ARG A 128 15.52 7.02 11.79
N LEU A 129 15.47 8.29 11.40
CA LEU A 129 16.45 9.30 11.83
C LEU A 129 16.37 9.57 13.33
N VAL A 130 15.16 9.75 13.87
CA VAL A 130 14.93 9.97 15.32
C VAL A 130 15.35 8.75 16.14
N THR A 131 15.11 7.55 15.65
CA THR A 131 15.47 6.31 16.37
C THR A 131 16.91 5.83 16.07
N ALA A 132 17.67 6.52 15.21
CA ALA A 132 19.02 6.10 14.85
C ALA A 132 19.96 5.93 16.06
N PRO A 133 19.90 6.75 17.14
CA PRO A 133 20.71 6.56 18.35
C PRO A 133 20.29 5.35 19.20
N TRP A 134 19.13 4.76 18.96
CA TRP A 134 18.63 3.65 19.76
C TRP A 134 19.38 2.34 19.47
N PRO A 135 19.45 1.40 20.43
CA PRO A 135 19.93 0.06 20.17
C PRO A 135 19.15 -0.58 19.03
N ARG A 136 19.83 -1.37 18.19
CA ARG A 136 19.25 -1.96 16.97
C ARG A 136 17.95 -2.72 17.25
N ALA A 137 17.92 -3.53 18.33
CA ALA A 137 16.72 -4.29 18.69
C ALA A 137 15.53 -3.40 19.03
N ASP A 138 15.73 -2.30 19.77
CA ASP A 138 14.67 -1.35 20.13
C ASP A 138 14.19 -0.58 18.89
N ARG A 139 15.10 -0.20 17.99
CA ARG A 139 14.75 0.45 16.72
C ARG A 139 13.94 -0.44 15.81
N ASP A 140 14.33 -1.70 15.64
CA ASP A 140 13.63 -2.65 14.76
C ASP A 140 12.23 -2.98 15.32
N ALA A 141 12.10 -3.12 16.64
CA ALA A 141 10.82 -3.31 17.31
C ALA A 141 9.89 -2.08 17.16
N ALA A 142 10.44 -0.87 17.30
CA ALA A 142 9.70 0.38 17.12
C ALA A 142 9.23 0.57 15.66
N LEU A 143 10.08 0.23 14.67
CA LEU A 143 9.70 0.24 13.25
C LEU A 143 8.58 -0.76 12.94
N THR A 144 8.60 -1.92 13.57
CA THR A 144 7.53 -2.90 13.43
C THR A 144 6.22 -2.36 14.00
N LEU A 145 6.27 -1.72 15.17
CA LEU A 145 5.09 -1.13 15.81
C LEU A 145 4.47 -0.01 14.96
N ILE A 146 5.29 0.89 14.42
CA ILE A 146 4.75 2.00 13.60
C ILE A 146 4.14 1.52 12.28
N ARG A 147 4.67 0.44 11.69
CA ARG A 147 4.06 -0.20 10.53
C ARG A 147 2.71 -0.85 10.87
N ALA A 148 2.62 -1.49 12.05
CA ALA A 148 1.38 -2.06 12.54
C ALA A 148 0.31 -0.98 12.77
N LEU A 149 0.69 0.21 13.23
CA LEU A 149 -0.23 1.34 13.41
C LEU A 149 -0.89 1.78 12.10
N PHE A 150 -0.24 1.61 10.95
CA PHE A 150 -0.86 1.88 9.65
C PHE A 150 -2.02 0.93 9.33
N ALA A 151 -1.95 -0.33 9.78
CA ALA A 151 -2.98 -1.33 9.51
C ALA A 151 -4.19 -1.22 10.46
N VAL A 152 -4.02 -0.63 11.66
CA VAL A 152 -5.11 -0.51 12.65
C VAL A 152 -6.36 0.21 12.10
N PRO A 153 -6.25 1.35 11.38
CA PRO A 153 -7.42 1.99 10.79
C PRO A 153 -8.18 1.11 9.81
N PHE A 154 -7.52 0.25 9.06
CA PHE A 154 -8.22 -0.65 8.13
C PHE A 154 -9.17 -1.61 8.85
N MET A 155 -8.79 -2.10 10.01
CA MET A 155 -9.63 -2.99 10.82
C MET A 155 -10.84 -2.27 11.44
N ILE A 156 -10.74 -0.95 11.67
CA ILE A 156 -11.79 -0.17 12.34
C ILE A 156 -12.63 0.62 11.32
N VAL A 157 -11.98 1.35 10.42
CA VAL A 157 -12.64 2.29 9.50
C VAL A 157 -13.43 1.58 8.42
N LEU A 158 -12.95 0.42 7.94
CA LEU A 158 -13.67 -0.32 6.89
C LEU A 158 -15.03 -0.86 7.35
N PRO A 159 -15.16 -1.53 8.51
CA PRO A 159 -16.46 -1.90 9.03
C PRO A 159 -17.36 -0.69 9.35
N LEU A 160 -16.77 0.43 9.80
CA LEU A 160 -17.53 1.67 10.03
C LEU A 160 -18.10 2.23 8.72
N TRP A 161 -17.34 2.17 7.60
CA TRP A 161 -17.86 2.52 6.28
C TRP A 161 -18.95 1.55 5.84
N GLY A 162 -18.76 0.23 6.04
CA GLY A 162 -19.82 -0.74 5.78
C GLY A 162 -21.12 -0.37 6.49
N LEU A 163 -21.04 -0.07 7.79
CA LEU A 163 -22.20 0.35 8.58
C LEU A 163 -22.81 1.67 8.10
N ALA A 164 -22.00 2.65 7.72
CA ALA A 164 -22.45 3.93 7.23
C ALA A 164 -23.21 3.78 5.90
N PHE A 165 -22.72 2.94 5.00
CA PHE A 165 -23.39 2.69 3.70
C PHE A 165 -24.68 1.88 3.85
N ASP A 166 -24.71 0.91 4.78
CA ASP A 166 -25.95 0.20 5.15
C ASP A 166 -27.03 1.16 5.67
N LEU A 167 -26.62 2.23 6.38
CA LEU A 167 -27.50 3.32 6.83
C LEU A 167 -27.84 4.34 5.73
N GLY A 168 -27.42 4.13 4.49
CA GLY A 168 -27.75 4.98 3.34
C GLY A 168 -26.87 6.21 3.17
N VAL A 169 -25.69 6.26 3.79
CA VAL A 169 -24.72 7.34 3.56
C VAL A 169 -24.21 7.27 2.11
N ASP A 170 -24.15 8.42 1.43
CA ASP A 170 -23.65 8.49 0.06
C ASP A 170 -22.15 8.13 -0.02
N LEU A 171 -21.76 7.38 -1.05
CA LEU A 171 -20.41 6.90 -1.27
C LEU A 171 -19.36 8.04 -1.37
N LEU A 172 -19.77 9.22 -1.89
CA LEU A 172 -18.90 10.39 -1.99
C LEU A 172 -18.52 11.01 -0.64
N VAL A 173 -19.22 10.67 0.46
CA VAL A 173 -18.88 11.13 1.82
C VAL A 173 -17.46 10.68 2.23
N ILE A 174 -16.91 9.67 1.55
CA ILE A 174 -15.49 9.30 1.71
C ILE A 174 -14.58 10.53 1.50
N TYR A 175 -14.86 11.38 0.50
CA TYR A 175 -13.99 12.51 0.18
C TYR A 175 -13.90 13.56 1.29
N PRO A 176 -14.98 14.11 1.85
CA PRO A 176 -14.86 15.03 3.00
C PRO A 176 -14.17 14.38 4.20
N VAL A 177 -14.38 13.08 4.45
CA VAL A 177 -13.70 12.37 5.55
C VAL A 177 -12.19 12.28 5.31
N ILE A 178 -11.75 11.91 4.10
CA ILE A 178 -10.31 11.94 3.80
C ILE A 178 -9.74 13.36 3.77
N GLY A 179 -10.54 14.36 3.38
CA GLY A 179 -10.18 15.77 3.47
C GLY A 179 -9.91 16.21 4.91
N VAL A 180 -10.77 15.82 5.85
CA VAL A 180 -10.58 16.05 7.30
C VAL A 180 -9.30 15.36 7.79
N ALA A 181 -9.09 14.08 7.42
CA ALA A 181 -7.86 13.36 7.79
C ALA A 181 -6.60 14.06 7.23
N GLY A 182 -6.64 14.52 5.97
CA GLY A 182 -5.58 15.32 5.35
C GLY A 182 -5.34 16.64 6.07
N GLY A 183 -6.42 17.34 6.47
CA GLY A 183 -6.36 18.58 7.25
C GLY A 183 -5.74 18.41 8.62
N LEU A 184 -6.10 17.35 9.33
CA LEU A 184 -5.50 16.99 10.62
C LEU A 184 -4.02 16.62 10.47
N MET A 185 -3.65 15.84 9.42
CA MET A 185 -2.25 15.55 9.12
C MET A 185 -1.47 16.82 8.83
N LEU A 186 -2.00 17.70 7.98
CA LEU A 186 -1.38 19.00 7.66
C LEU A 186 -1.15 19.83 8.91
N LEU A 187 -2.16 19.93 9.78
CA LEU A 187 -2.08 20.68 11.02
C LEU A 187 -1.02 20.13 11.98
N LEU A 188 -0.98 18.80 12.16
CA LEU A 188 0.00 18.14 13.00
C LEU A 188 1.43 18.34 12.46
N ILE A 189 1.64 18.16 11.17
CA ILE A 189 2.93 18.34 10.51
C ILE A 189 3.36 19.81 10.60
N ALA A 190 2.49 20.75 10.27
CA ALA A 190 2.81 22.17 10.30
C ALA A 190 3.25 22.63 11.69
N ARG A 191 2.55 22.17 12.76
CA ARG A 191 2.77 22.64 14.14
C ARG A 191 3.80 21.85 14.92
N ARG A 192 3.90 20.54 14.70
CA ARG A 192 4.69 19.62 15.57
C ARG A 192 5.92 19.04 14.90
N TRP A 193 5.97 19.02 13.57
CA TRP A 193 7.17 18.55 12.87
C TRP A 193 8.26 19.61 12.98
N PRO A 194 9.45 19.27 13.51
CA PRO A 194 10.55 20.21 13.61
C PRO A 194 10.90 20.82 12.26
N ALA A 195 11.27 22.11 12.23
CA ALA A 195 11.79 22.71 11.01
C ALA A 195 13.09 21.97 10.60
N ASP A 196 13.32 21.80 9.31
CA ASP A 196 14.43 20.99 8.82
C ASP A 196 15.81 21.47 9.32
N HIS A 197 15.97 22.80 9.53
CA HIS A 197 17.20 23.41 10.10
C HIS A 197 17.32 23.30 11.62
N LEU A 198 16.24 22.96 12.32
CA LEU A 198 16.19 22.73 13.76
C LEU A 198 16.03 21.26 14.13
N ALA A 199 16.09 20.37 13.13
CA ALA A 199 15.91 18.95 13.34
C ALA A 199 17.04 18.40 14.24
N PRO A 200 16.70 17.61 15.28
CA PRO A 200 17.71 17.05 16.20
C PRO A 200 18.52 15.88 15.59
N TRP A 201 18.30 15.58 14.32
CA TRP A 201 19.01 14.53 13.58
C TRP A 201 19.84 15.10 12.43
N THR A 202 20.92 14.43 12.09
CA THR A 202 21.75 14.74 10.93
C THR A 202 21.45 13.76 9.80
N GLU A 203 21.08 14.28 8.62
CA GLU A 203 20.97 13.46 7.43
C GLU A 203 22.36 13.28 6.80
N GLN A 204 22.81 12.03 6.75
CA GLN A 204 24.00 11.70 5.97
C GLN A 204 23.61 11.69 4.48
N LYS A 205 24.19 12.59 3.69
CA LYS A 205 24.08 12.54 2.24
C LYS A 205 24.60 11.19 1.75
N SER A 206 23.89 10.53 0.85
CA SER A 206 24.27 9.20 0.37
C SER A 206 25.64 9.15 -0.32
N GLY A 207 26.18 10.28 -0.74
CA GLY A 207 27.47 10.40 -1.43
C GLY A 207 27.51 9.70 -2.80
N LEU A 208 26.47 8.95 -3.14
CA LEU A 208 26.33 8.27 -4.43
C LEU A 208 25.65 9.19 -5.43
N GLY A 209 26.29 9.42 -6.55
CA GLY A 209 25.64 10.08 -7.67
C GLY A 209 24.42 9.28 -8.16
N PHE A 210 23.38 9.96 -8.59
CA PHE A 210 22.13 9.40 -9.07
C PHE A 210 22.29 8.23 -10.08
N ARG A 211 23.27 8.35 -11.02
CA ARG A 211 23.57 7.30 -12.00
C ARG A 211 24.13 6.01 -11.36
N ALA A 212 24.98 6.14 -10.35
CA ALA A 212 25.56 4.98 -9.67
C ALA A 212 24.50 4.21 -8.87
N SER A 213 23.61 4.93 -8.19
CA SER A 213 22.48 4.33 -7.46
C SER A 213 21.52 3.59 -8.39
N ILE A 214 21.19 4.15 -9.54
CA ILE A 214 20.33 3.49 -10.55
C ILE A 214 21.05 2.27 -11.15
N GLY A 215 22.33 2.38 -11.50
CA GLY A 215 23.09 1.28 -12.10
C GLY A 215 23.12 0.02 -11.25
N GLU A 216 23.23 0.17 -9.93
CA GLU A 216 23.19 -0.98 -8.99
C GLU A 216 21.79 -1.60 -8.87
N MET A 217 20.74 -0.79 -8.94
CA MET A 217 19.34 -1.23 -8.86
C MET A 217 18.88 -1.98 -10.12
N VAL A 218 19.46 -1.65 -11.28
CA VAL A 218 19.15 -2.24 -12.58
C VAL A 218 20.03 -3.48 -12.87
N ALA A 219 20.88 -3.91 -11.94
CA ALA A 219 21.59 -5.18 -12.08
C ALA A 219 20.59 -6.32 -12.33
N ARG A 220 20.72 -6.99 -13.49
CA ARG A 220 19.72 -7.97 -13.96
C ARG A 220 19.23 -8.97 -12.92
N PRO A 221 20.08 -9.59 -12.08
CA PRO A 221 19.61 -10.60 -11.11
C PRO A 221 18.78 -9.97 -9.98
N VAL A 222 19.08 -8.74 -9.56
CA VAL A 222 18.31 -8.02 -8.54
C VAL A 222 16.99 -7.52 -9.13
N LEU A 223 17.05 -6.85 -10.28
CA LEU A 223 15.87 -6.31 -10.95
C LEU A 223 14.82 -7.40 -11.21
N LEU A 224 15.25 -8.55 -11.73
CA LEU A 224 14.32 -9.65 -12.02
C LEU A 224 13.59 -10.12 -10.75
N ARG A 225 14.31 -10.28 -9.63
CA ARG A 225 13.68 -10.67 -8.36
C ARG A 225 12.71 -9.62 -7.85
N VAL A 226 13.07 -8.34 -7.96
CA VAL A 226 12.19 -7.23 -7.58
C VAL A 226 10.91 -7.23 -8.42
N MET A 227 11.02 -7.46 -9.73
CA MET A 227 9.86 -7.56 -10.62
C MET A 227 8.98 -8.76 -10.29
N LEU A 228 9.57 -9.92 -9.98
CA LEU A 228 8.84 -11.11 -9.56
C LEU A 228 8.12 -10.90 -8.22
N VAL A 229 8.79 -10.29 -7.24
CA VAL A 229 8.12 -9.92 -5.97
C VAL A 229 7.02 -8.89 -6.20
N GLY A 230 7.21 -7.95 -7.13
CA GLY A 230 6.15 -7.04 -7.57
C GLY A 230 4.95 -7.78 -8.14
N ALA A 231 5.19 -8.80 -8.96
CA ALA A 231 4.13 -9.65 -9.50
C ALA A 231 3.37 -10.44 -8.41
N LEU A 232 4.05 -10.88 -7.34
CA LEU A 232 3.36 -11.45 -6.17
C LEU A 232 2.45 -10.42 -5.49
N HIS A 233 2.89 -9.16 -5.36
CA HIS A 233 2.12 -8.09 -4.73
C HIS A 233 0.97 -7.55 -5.61
N SER A 234 1.00 -7.80 -6.92
CA SER A 234 -0.08 -7.37 -7.82
C SER A 234 -1.45 -7.97 -7.46
N GLY A 235 -1.46 -9.14 -6.80
CA GLY A 235 -2.69 -9.73 -6.27
C GLY A 235 -3.41 -8.81 -5.28
N GLY A 236 -2.68 -8.14 -4.38
CA GLY A 236 -3.27 -7.19 -3.44
C GLY A 236 -3.80 -5.93 -4.12
N ALA A 237 -3.06 -5.41 -5.09
CA ALA A 237 -3.54 -4.30 -5.90
C ALA A 237 -4.82 -4.68 -6.68
N LEU A 238 -4.84 -5.89 -7.27
CA LEU A 238 -6.03 -6.43 -7.94
C LEU A 238 -7.19 -6.62 -6.98
N ALA A 239 -6.99 -7.17 -5.78
CA ALA A 239 -8.04 -7.31 -4.78
C ALA A 239 -8.71 -5.97 -4.47
N GLY A 240 -7.92 -4.91 -4.27
CA GLY A 240 -8.42 -3.55 -4.05
C GLY A 240 -9.28 -3.01 -5.21
N VAL A 241 -9.07 -3.52 -6.42
CA VAL A 241 -9.86 -3.12 -7.61
C VAL A 241 -11.07 -4.03 -7.81
N ILE A 242 -10.87 -5.37 -7.83
CA ILE A 242 -11.90 -6.29 -8.32
C ILE A 242 -12.93 -6.70 -7.27
N VAL A 243 -12.63 -6.62 -5.97
CA VAL A 243 -13.60 -7.00 -4.93
C VAL A 243 -14.84 -6.10 -5.01
N GLY A 244 -14.63 -4.78 -4.95
CA GLY A 244 -15.74 -3.82 -5.03
C GLY A 244 -16.53 -3.93 -6.33
N LEU A 245 -15.84 -4.05 -7.46
CA LEU A 245 -16.47 -4.16 -8.78
C LEU A 245 -17.22 -5.50 -8.96
N SER A 246 -16.65 -6.61 -8.46
CA SER A 246 -17.32 -7.91 -8.50
C SER A 246 -18.57 -7.93 -7.61
N PHE A 247 -18.53 -7.28 -6.46
CA PHE A 247 -19.68 -7.13 -5.58
C PHE A 247 -20.78 -6.30 -6.24
N ALA A 248 -20.43 -5.14 -6.81
CA ALA A 248 -21.38 -4.31 -7.55
C ALA A 248 -22.00 -5.04 -8.74
N ALA A 249 -21.21 -5.77 -9.53
CA ALA A 249 -21.71 -6.59 -10.64
C ALA A 249 -22.65 -7.72 -10.17
N ALA A 250 -22.51 -8.19 -8.94
CA ALA A 250 -23.37 -9.18 -8.31
C ALA A 250 -24.57 -8.57 -7.57
N GLY A 251 -24.78 -7.25 -7.64
CA GLY A 251 -25.87 -6.53 -6.98
C GLY A 251 -25.66 -6.29 -5.49
N ARG A 252 -24.43 -6.41 -4.98
CA ARG A 252 -24.07 -6.08 -3.60
C ARG A 252 -23.69 -4.62 -3.45
N GLY A 253 -23.94 -4.07 -2.26
CA GLY A 253 -23.64 -2.67 -1.94
C GLY A 253 -22.21 -2.40 -1.50
N PRO A 254 -21.86 -1.11 -1.34
CA PRO A 254 -20.57 -0.70 -0.77
C PRO A 254 -20.40 -1.09 0.70
N ASP A 255 -21.50 -1.33 1.42
CA ASP A 255 -21.57 -1.86 2.79
C ASP A 255 -20.87 -3.23 2.88
N ASP A 256 -21.20 -4.15 1.97
CA ASP A 256 -20.54 -5.46 1.88
C ASP A 256 -19.04 -5.34 1.63
N VAL A 257 -18.58 -4.36 0.83
CA VAL A 257 -17.15 -4.12 0.57
C VAL A 257 -16.42 -3.75 1.86
N GLY A 258 -16.98 -2.84 2.64
CA GLY A 258 -16.39 -2.40 3.91
C GLY A 258 -16.31 -3.50 4.93
N LEU A 259 -17.39 -4.24 5.12
CA LEU A 259 -17.43 -5.35 6.05
C LEU A 259 -16.47 -6.47 5.62
N PHE A 260 -16.47 -6.83 4.33
CA PHE A 260 -15.59 -7.84 3.76
C PHE A 260 -14.11 -7.52 4.03
N PHE A 261 -13.66 -6.33 3.63
CA PHE A 261 -12.26 -5.94 3.82
C PHE A 261 -11.92 -5.74 5.31
N GLY A 262 -12.84 -5.30 6.15
CA GLY A 262 -12.62 -5.19 7.58
C GLY A 262 -12.31 -6.54 8.23
N ILE A 263 -13.10 -7.57 7.93
CA ILE A 263 -12.88 -8.95 8.41
C ILE A 263 -11.61 -9.54 7.79
N PHE A 264 -11.40 -9.32 6.48
CA PHE A 264 -10.21 -9.76 5.74
C PHE A 264 -8.91 -9.25 6.41
N VAL A 265 -8.81 -7.95 6.71
CA VAL A 265 -7.64 -7.36 7.37
C VAL A 265 -7.46 -7.93 8.78
N GLY A 266 -8.53 -8.27 9.48
CA GLY A 266 -8.47 -8.98 10.76
C GLY A 266 -7.70 -10.30 10.64
N PHE A 267 -8.04 -11.13 9.66
CA PHE A 267 -7.32 -12.39 9.39
C PHE A 267 -5.90 -12.17 8.89
N GLU A 268 -5.66 -11.13 8.09
CA GLU A 268 -4.33 -10.74 7.63
C GLU A 268 -3.39 -10.40 8.80
N ILE A 269 -3.88 -9.62 9.77
CA ILE A 269 -3.11 -9.28 10.98
C ILE A 269 -2.82 -10.53 11.81
N LEU A 270 -3.81 -11.38 12.03
CA LEU A 270 -3.64 -12.63 12.78
C LEU A 270 -2.59 -13.53 12.13
N ALA A 271 -2.65 -13.72 10.80
CA ALA A 271 -1.68 -14.52 10.07
C ALA A 271 -0.27 -13.90 10.13
N THR A 272 -0.16 -12.58 9.98
CA THR A 272 1.11 -11.85 10.09
C THR A 272 1.76 -12.04 11.46
N LEU A 273 0.97 -12.04 12.55
CA LEU A 273 1.49 -12.30 13.89
C LEU A 273 2.02 -13.74 14.05
N CYS A 274 1.41 -14.70 13.35
CA CYS A 274 1.86 -16.09 13.34
C CYS A 274 3.17 -16.31 12.57
N VAL A 275 3.51 -15.43 11.61
CA VAL A 275 4.73 -15.57 10.78
C VAL A 275 5.99 -15.67 11.64
N GLY A 276 6.10 -14.88 12.70
CA GLY A 276 7.27 -14.91 13.60
C GLY A 276 7.52 -16.27 14.27
N THR A 277 6.45 -17.05 14.48
CA THR A 277 6.54 -18.42 15.00
C THR A 277 6.81 -19.42 13.89
N LEU A 278 6.13 -19.25 12.75
CA LEU A 278 6.26 -20.16 11.60
C LEU A 278 7.67 -20.20 11.02
N VAL A 279 8.38 -19.05 10.92
CA VAL A 279 9.76 -19.01 10.40
C VAL A 279 10.78 -19.75 11.27
N ARG A 280 10.41 -20.17 12.50
CA ARG A 280 11.26 -20.99 13.36
C ARG A 280 11.21 -22.48 13.00
N VAL A 281 10.13 -22.90 12.37
CA VAL A 281 9.86 -24.32 12.07
C VAL A 281 9.78 -24.62 10.57
N LEU A 282 9.53 -23.61 9.73
CA LEU A 282 9.40 -23.74 8.28
C LEU A 282 10.36 -22.81 7.55
N PRO A 283 10.88 -23.23 6.39
CA PRO A 283 11.65 -22.36 5.51
C PRO A 283 10.80 -21.15 5.06
N ARG A 284 11.37 -19.96 5.04
CA ARG A 284 10.66 -18.73 4.63
C ARG A 284 9.97 -18.85 3.26
N MET A 285 10.67 -19.45 2.28
CA MET A 285 10.11 -19.65 0.94
C MET A 285 8.88 -20.58 0.94
N ALA A 286 8.83 -21.57 1.84
CA ALA A 286 7.64 -22.43 1.99
C ALA A 286 6.43 -21.63 2.52
N ILE A 287 6.65 -20.74 3.49
CA ILE A 287 5.59 -19.87 4.02
C ILE A 287 5.10 -18.90 2.93
N ILE A 288 6.02 -18.27 2.19
CA ILE A 288 5.69 -17.39 1.06
C ILE A 288 4.88 -18.19 0.02
N SER A 289 5.34 -19.39 -0.34
CA SER A 289 4.65 -20.22 -1.34
C SER A 289 3.23 -20.57 -0.91
N CYS A 290 3.06 -21.00 0.33
CA CYS A 290 1.74 -21.30 0.90
C CYS A 290 0.83 -20.06 0.86
N GLY A 291 1.32 -18.92 1.36
CA GLY A 291 0.57 -17.66 1.35
C GLY A 291 0.17 -17.23 -0.06
N VAL A 292 1.09 -17.29 -1.02
CA VAL A 292 0.82 -16.92 -2.43
C VAL A 292 -0.22 -17.84 -3.07
N CYS A 293 -0.12 -19.16 -2.89
CA CYS A 293 -1.10 -20.10 -3.46
C CYS A 293 -2.50 -19.87 -2.87
N ILE A 294 -2.59 -19.66 -1.55
CA ILE A 294 -3.86 -19.37 -0.89
C ILE A 294 -4.45 -18.04 -1.41
N TYR A 295 -3.62 -17.00 -1.50
CA TYR A 295 -4.06 -15.69 -1.97
C TYR A 295 -4.44 -15.70 -3.46
N ALA A 296 -3.69 -16.43 -4.29
CA ALA A 296 -4.02 -16.60 -5.70
C ALA A 296 -5.39 -17.29 -5.87
N SER A 297 -5.68 -18.32 -5.08
CA SER A 297 -6.99 -18.96 -5.07
C SER A 297 -8.10 -17.99 -4.66
N PHE A 298 -7.85 -17.14 -3.66
CA PHE A 298 -8.78 -16.08 -3.26
C PHE A 298 -9.08 -15.12 -4.42
N ILE A 299 -8.07 -14.59 -5.12
CA ILE A 299 -8.24 -13.68 -6.26
C ILE A 299 -9.04 -14.32 -7.39
N VAL A 300 -8.78 -15.60 -7.69
CA VAL A 300 -9.53 -16.35 -8.71
C VAL A 300 -11.00 -16.50 -8.32
N LEU A 301 -11.29 -16.83 -7.07
CA LEU A 301 -12.65 -17.18 -6.64
C LEU A 301 -13.55 -15.98 -6.34
N ILE A 302 -12.99 -14.80 -6.03
CA ILE A 302 -13.79 -13.61 -5.68
C ILE A 302 -14.84 -13.26 -6.74
N PRO A 303 -14.50 -13.07 -8.02
CA PRO A 303 -15.52 -12.70 -9.01
C PRO A 303 -16.56 -13.80 -9.25
N GLN A 304 -16.18 -15.06 -9.03
CA GLN A 304 -17.06 -16.21 -9.27
C GLN A 304 -18.08 -16.41 -8.16
N LEU A 305 -17.70 -16.09 -6.92
CA LEU A 305 -18.52 -16.28 -5.74
C LEU A 305 -19.19 -14.99 -5.24
N ALA A 306 -18.92 -13.85 -5.89
CA ALA A 306 -19.44 -12.54 -5.47
C ALA A 306 -20.96 -12.52 -5.26
N GLY A 307 -21.73 -13.22 -6.10
CA GLY A 307 -23.20 -13.33 -5.99
C GLY A 307 -23.70 -14.33 -4.94
N SER A 308 -22.83 -15.13 -4.33
CA SER A 308 -23.21 -16.18 -3.40
C SER A 308 -22.81 -15.83 -1.95
N ALA A 309 -23.45 -16.50 -0.97
CA ALA A 309 -23.04 -16.39 0.44
C ALA A 309 -21.66 -16.94 0.71
N TRP A 310 -21.13 -17.84 -0.13
CA TRP A 310 -19.81 -18.44 0.00
C TRP A 310 -18.67 -17.44 -0.13
N VAL A 311 -18.92 -16.25 -0.72
CA VAL A 311 -17.91 -15.17 -0.83
C VAL A 311 -17.35 -14.78 0.54
N TRP A 312 -18.18 -14.83 1.59
CA TRP A 312 -17.76 -14.48 2.95
C TRP A 312 -16.72 -15.45 3.54
N LEU A 313 -16.68 -16.69 3.08
CA LEU A 313 -15.64 -17.62 3.51
C LEU A 313 -14.26 -17.27 2.92
N LEU A 314 -14.23 -16.52 1.82
CA LEU A 314 -12.98 -16.11 1.17
C LEU A 314 -12.19 -15.07 1.98
N VAL A 315 -12.80 -14.40 2.96
CA VAL A 315 -12.08 -13.47 3.84
C VAL A 315 -10.98 -14.18 4.63
N ILE A 316 -11.20 -15.46 4.98
CA ILE A 316 -10.24 -16.27 5.76
C ILE A 316 -8.99 -16.58 4.92
N PRO A 317 -9.09 -17.31 3.77
CA PRO A 317 -7.92 -17.61 2.96
C PRO A 317 -7.29 -16.35 2.37
N GLY A 318 -8.08 -15.35 1.96
CA GLY A 318 -7.55 -14.10 1.44
C GLY A 318 -6.70 -13.37 2.47
N GLY A 319 -7.23 -13.09 3.66
CA GLY A 319 -6.51 -12.43 4.74
C GLY A 319 -5.31 -13.25 5.22
N ALA A 320 -5.52 -14.55 5.48
CA ALA A 320 -4.44 -15.42 5.93
C ALA A 320 -3.31 -15.53 4.88
N GLY A 321 -3.65 -15.72 3.61
CA GLY A 321 -2.68 -15.76 2.52
C GLY A 321 -1.86 -14.47 2.44
N GLY A 322 -2.53 -13.31 2.47
CA GLY A 322 -1.90 -11.99 2.48
C GLY A 322 -0.91 -11.85 3.64
N GLY A 323 -1.36 -12.11 4.88
CA GLY A 323 -0.53 -12.01 6.08
C GLY A 323 0.71 -12.90 6.07
N LEU A 324 0.62 -14.08 5.43
CA LEU A 324 1.76 -14.99 5.33
C LEU A 324 2.85 -14.50 4.37
N PHE A 325 2.47 -13.95 3.20
CA PHE A 325 3.51 -13.66 2.19
C PHE A 325 3.96 -12.20 2.15
N TYR A 326 3.09 -11.20 2.41
CA TYR A 326 3.46 -9.78 2.25
C TYR A 326 4.66 -9.38 3.10
N ALA A 327 4.64 -9.69 4.40
CA ALA A 327 5.72 -9.32 5.31
C ALA A 327 7.05 -9.99 4.94
N LEU A 328 7.00 -11.28 4.56
CA LEU A 328 8.19 -12.04 4.19
C LEU A 328 8.75 -11.66 2.83
N ALA A 329 7.91 -11.33 1.85
CA ALA A 329 8.34 -10.85 0.55
C ALA A 329 9.08 -9.50 0.64
N ILE A 330 8.62 -8.60 1.51
CA ILE A 330 9.33 -7.34 1.81
C ILE A 330 10.68 -7.63 2.46
N THR A 331 10.72 -8.55 3.43
CA THR A 331 11.98 -8.95 4.09
C THR A 331 12.96 -9.54 3.10
N TYR A 332 12.48 -10.40 2.19
CA TYR A 332 13.27 -10.96 1.09
C TYR A 332 13.92 -9.85 0.24
N LEU A 333 13.16 -8.83 -0.17
CA LEU A 333 13.71 -7.69 -0.92
C LEU A 333 14.77 -6.92 -0.13
N GLN A 334 14.59 -6.77 1.17
CA GLN A 334 15.58 -6.08 2.01
C GLN A 334 16.89 -6.88 2.13
N GLU A 335 16.82 -8.19 2.16
CA GLU A 335 18.00 -9.08 2.22
C GLU A 335 18.80 -9.08 0.91
N LEU A 336 18.14 -8.91 -0.25
CA LEU A 336 18.83 -8.82 -1.56
C LEU A 336 19.90 -7.72 -1.63
N LEU A 337 19.77 -6.69 -0.83
CA LEU A 337 20.68 -5.53 -0.84
C LEU A 337 21.76 -5.59 0.25
N GLY A 338 21.73 -6.58 1.12
CA GLY A 338 22.71 -6.73 2.19
C GLY A 338 22.75 -5.50 3.10
N LYS A 339 23.96 -4.94 3.35
CA LYS A 339 24.16 -3.84 4.30
C LYS A 339 23.74 -2.44 3.79
N ARG A 340 23.15 -2.31 2.60
CA ARG A 340 22.87 -1.02 1.94
C ARG A 340 21.43 -0.53 2.18
N ALA A 341 21.19 0.04 3.34
CA ALA A 341 19.86 0.52 3.74
C ALA A 341 19.23 1.59 2.80
N GLY A 342 20.06 2.39 2.11
CA GLY A 342 19.58 3.45 1.19
C GLY A 342 18.96 2.91 -0.11
N ALA A 343 19.46 1.80 -0.64
CA ALA A 343 18.94 1.19 -1.84
C ALA A 343 17.59 0.45 -1.61
N GLY A 344 17.25 0.13 -0.35
CA GLY A 344 15.99 -0.57 0.00
C GLY A 344 14.74 0.20 -0.38
N ALA A 345 14.73 1.53 -0.21
CA ALA A 345 13.57 2.36 -0.58
C ALA A 345 13.32 2.36 -2.10
N SER A 346 14.39 2.36 -2.88
CA SER A 346 14.33 2.35 -4.34
C SER A 346 13.85 1.02 -4.89
N LEU A 347 14.24 -0.12 -4.27
CA LEU A 347 13.71 -1.44 -4.65
C LEU A 347 12.22 -1.55 -4.35
N MET A 348 11.75 -0.96 -3.26
CA MET A 348 10.32 -0.90 -2.94
C MET A 348 9.55 -0.09 -4.00
N ALA A 349 10.13 0.99 -4.52
CA ALA A 349 9.53 1.75 -5.61
C ALA A 349 9.44 0.93 -6.91
N LEU A 350 10.51 0.22 -7.29
CA LEU A 350 10.51 -0.68 -8.45
C LEU A 350 9.52 -1.84 -8.28
N GLN A 351 9.46 -2.44 -7.09
CA GLN A 351 8.50 -3.47 -6.77
C GLN A 351 7.06 -2.97 -6.94
N ARG A 352 6.79 -1.73 -6.50
CA ARG A 352 5.48 -1.10 -6.66
C ARG A 352 5.15 -0.82 -8.13
N ILE A 353 6.11 -0.39 -8.93
CA ILE A 353 5.92 -0.25 -10.39
C ILE A 353 5.47 -1.57 -11.01
N ALA A 354 6.13 -2.66 -10.66
CA ALA A 354 5.76 -3.97 -11.15
C ALA A 354 4.36 -4.41 -10.66
N SER A 355 4.07 -4.20 -9.38
CA SER A 355 2.79 -4.56 -8.76
C SER A 355 1.62 -3.81 -9.41
N ASP A 356 1.67 -2.49 -9.36
CA ASP A 356 0.56 -1.65 -9.80
C ASP A 356 0.45 -1.62 -11.34
N GLY A 357 1.60 -1.72 -12.04
CA GLY A 357 1.63 -1.84 -13.50
C GLY A 357 1.02 -3.15 -14.00
N LEU A 358 1.33 -4.28 -13.36
CA LEU A 358 0.71 -5.56 -13.67
C LEU A 358 -0.79 -5.54 -13.30
N CYS A 359 -1.16 -4.95 -12.16
CA CYS A 359 -2.56 -4.77 -11.80
C CYS A 359 -3.32 -4.04 -12.90
N ALA A 360 -2.85 -2.87 -13.34
CA ALA A 360 -3.50 -2.09 -14.38
C ALA A 360 -3.57 -2.84 -15.72
N GLY A 361 -2.48 -3.52 -16.12
CA GLY A 361 -2.42 -4.31 -17.35
C GLY A 361 -3.33 -5.52 -17.34
N ILE A 362 -3.34 -6.31 -16.25
CA ILE A 362 -4.22 -7.48 -16.09
C ILE A 362 -5.67 -7.04 -16.02
N PHE A 363 -5.98 -5.95 -15.31
CA PHE A 363 -7.33 -5.39 -15.24
C PHE A 363 -7.80 -4.95 -16.62
N ALA A 364 -7.00 -4.15 -17.36
CA ALA A 364 -7.33 -3.71 -18.71
C ALA A 364 -7.59 -4.88 -19.66
N PHE A 365 -6.67 -5.84 -19.69
CA PHE A 365 -6.75 -6.97 -20.62
C PHE A 365 -7.91 -7.92 -20.27
N GLY A 366 -8.09 -8.25 -19.00
CA GLY A 366 -9.14 -9.17 -18.55
C GLY A 366 -10.54 -8.60 -18.75
N THR A 367 -10.76 -7.31 -18.45
CA THR A 367 -12.05 -6.64 -18.65
C THR A 367 -12.35 -6.43 -20.14
N TRP A 368 -11.34 -6.19 -20.97
CA TRP A 368 -11.51 -6.07 -22.42
C TRP A 368 -11.97 -7.38 -23.06
N ILE A 369 -11.49 -8.54 -22.60
CA ILE A 369 -11.81 -9.84 -23.20
C ILE A 369 -13.10 -10.44 -22.60
N SER A 370 -13.23 -10.48 -21.26
CA SER A 370 -14.28 -11.30 -20.62
C SER A 370 -14.81 -10.73 -19.29
N GLY A 371 -14.14 -9.77 -18.66
CA GLY A 371 -14.54 -9.17 -17.38
C GLY A 371 -13.78 -9.68 -16.16
N TYR A 372 -14.34 -9.45 -14.97
CA TYR A 372 -13.62 -9.61 -13.69
C TYR A 372 -13.20 -11.06 -13.39
N ALA A 373 -13.93 -12.06 -13.87
CA ALA A 373 -13.54 -13.46 -13.70
C ALA A 373 -12.19 -13.76 -14.38
N LEU A 374 -11.98 -13.24 -15.59
CA LEU A 374 -10.71 -13.39 -16.29
C LEU A 374 -9.60 -12.57 -15.61
N VAL A 375 -9.92 -11.36 -15.10
CA VAL A 375 -8.96 -10.57 -14.30
C VAL A 375 -8.46 -11.37 -13.10
N GLY A 376 -9.37 -11.99 -12.35
CA GLY A 376 -9.02 -12.85 -11.21
C GLY A 376 -8.17 -14.05 -11.62
N ALA A 377 -8.53 -14.74 -12.71
CA ALA A 377 -7.78 -15.88 -13.22
C ALA A 377 -6.36 -15.50 -13.66
N LEU A 378 -6.20 -14.41 -14.42
CA LEU A 378 -4.91 -13.91 -14.87
C LEU A 378 -4.06 -13.41 -13.69
N GLY A 379 -4.68 -12.76 -12.72
CA GLY A 379 -4.01 -12.32 -11.49
C GLY A 379 -3.46 -13.51 -10.69
N GLY A 380 -4.29 -14.50 -10.43
CA GLY A 380 -3.88 -15.71 -9.72
C GLY A 380 -2.79 -16.49 -10.45
N LEU A 381 -2.94 -16.68 -11.77
CA LEU A 381 -1.93 -17.33 -12.62
C LEU A 381 -0.61 -16.54 -12.61
N GLY A 382 -0.67 -15.21 -12.72
CA GLY A 382 0.50 -14.34 -12.67
C GLY A 382 1.26 -14.47 -11.37
N MET A 383 0.56 -14.49 -10.22
CA MET A 383 1.16 -14.71 -8.90
C MET A 383 1.87 -16.07 -8.82
N VAL A 384 1.20 -17.15 -9.20
CA VAL A 384 1.78 -18.50 -9.14
C VAL A 384 2.97 -18.64 -10.09
N SER A 385 2.88 -18.10 -11.31
CA SER A 385 3.97 -18.09 -12.27
C SER A 385 5.19 -17.32 -11.74
N ALA A 386 4.96 -16.15 -11.15
CA ALA A 386 6.03 -15.36 -10.54
C ALA A 386 6.69 -16.09 -9.37
N LEU A 387 5.92 -16.79 -8.54
CA LEU A 387 6.42 -17.62 -7.44
C LEU A 387 7.33 -18.76 -7.98
N VAL A 388 6.86 -19.50 -8.98
CA VAL A 388 7.64 -20.60 -9.58
C VAL A 388 8.96 -20.08 -10.15
N LEU A 389 8.91 -18.96 -10.88
CA LEU A 389 10.09 -18.32 -11.45
C LEU A 389 11.05 -17.83 -10.36
N LEU A 390 10.53 -17.28 -9.27
CA LEU A 390 11.35 -16.81 -8.13
C LEU A 390 12.09 -17.97 -7.46
N ILE A 391 11.37 -19.08 -7.19
CA ILE A 391 11.96 -20.30 -6.62
C ILE A 391 13.03 -20.89 -7.55
N TRP A 392 12.74 -20.95 -8.84
CA TRP A 392 13.69 -21.46 -9.84
C TRP A 392 14.95 -20.59 -9.88
N LEU A 393 14.78 -19.26 -9.86
CA LEU A 393 15.89 -18.31 -9.91
C LEU A 393 16.79 -18.41 -8.67
N ASP A 394 16.20 -18.59 -7.49
CA ASP A 394 16.95 -18.72 -6.24
C ASP A 394 17.73 -20.05 -6.15
N ARG A 395 17.18 -21.12 -6.75
CA ARG A 395 17.87 -22.42 -6.83
C ARG A 395 19.01 -22.44 -7.83
N THR A 396 18.85 -21.77 -8.98
CA THR A 396 19.81 -21.84 -10.09
C THR A 396 20.87 -20.77 -10.06
N LYS A 397 20.58 -19.61 -9.45
CA LYS A 397 21.45 -18.45 -9.39
C LYS A 397 21.33 -17.80 -8.00
N PRO A 398 21.82 -18.44 -6.94
CA PRO A 398 21.83 -17.81 -5.61
C PRO A 398 22.65 -16.51 -5.67
N LEU A 399 22.18 -15.48 -4.92
CA LEU A 399 22.82 -14.16 -4.80
C LEU A 399 23.87 -14.16 -3.69
#